data_7002f6d6be5492b064adeaf7de7ee04e
#
_entry.id   7002f6d6be5492b064adeaf7de7ee04e
#
_cell.length_a   1.000
_cell.length_b   1.000
_cell.length_c   1.000
_cell.angle_alpha   90.00
_cell.angle_beta   90.00
_cell.angle_gamma   90.00
#
_symmetry.space_group_name_H-M   'P 1'
#
loop_
_entity.id
_entity.type
_entity.pdbx_description
1 polymer ?
#
loop_
_entity_poly.entity_id
_entity_poly.type
_entity_poly.pdbx_seq_one_letter_code
_entity_poly.pdbx_strand_id
1 'polypeptide(L)'
;KGSRRKARAKDLALDFFILLSACCISAFSTVGVMIPNGLTSGGITGLARIMQKFIDIDFSIMYYGFSIIVLILVAVFIGWRELKKILFLSILYPAVLFLFERMDIKLLETKDILLAAVFCGVFTGVYIGLIFWRGYASAGTDAIAKIIKLKLYPQASLSKILLCIDAVIIIASALVYGRNIALYALITQVILTKTSEIVMYGFASKTVQLNIITSKADEISDFIINEVDRGITSFEIRGEYTGREMRQLVLLCSPRESTQVRKKLAEIDHDAFVTVTRVETVWGAGRGFNDIGKE
;
A
#
# COMPACT_ATOMS: atom_id res chain seq x y z
N LYS A 1 2.94 -10.95 -34.80
CA LYS A 1 3.70 -9.78 -34.24
C LYS A 1 2.80 -8.54 -34.06
N GLY A 2 1.78 -8.28 -34.91
CA GLY A 2 0.89 -7.11 -34.80
C GLY A 2 -0.07 -7.13 -33.60
N SER A 3 -0.59 -8.28 -33.20
CA SER A 3 -1.52 -8.42 -32.06
C SER A 3 -0.84 -8.13 -30.70
N ARG A 4 0.36 -8.62 -30.50
CA ARG A 4 1.16 -8.34 -29.25
C ARG A 4 1.58 -6.87 -29.16
N ARG A 5 1.84 -6.19 -30.28
CA ARG A 5 2.11 -4.73 -30.28
C ARG A 5 0.87 -3.91 -29.91
N LYS A 6 -0.32 -4.28 -30.41
CA LYS A 6 -1.59 -3.61 -30.08
C LYS A 6 -1.99 -3.81 -28.61
N ALA A 7 -1.80 -5.00 -28.04
CA ALA A 7 -2.04 -5.28 -26.64
C ALA A 7 -1.12 -4.42 -25.74
N ARG A 8 0.18 -4.41 -26.04
CA ARG A 8 1.18 -3.60 -25.29
C ARG A 8 0.91 -2.09 -25.38
N ALA A 9 0.41 -1.59 -26.51
CA ALA A 9 0.03 -0.18 -26.66
C ALA A 9 -1.22 0.16 -25.85
N LYS A 10 -2.20 -0.73 -25.76
CA LYS A 10 -3.40 -0.56 -24.91
C LYS A 10 -3.03 -0.54 -23.42
N ASP A 11 -2.14 -1.44 -22.99
CA ASP A 11 -1.67 -1.49 -21.60
C ASP A 11 -0.91 -0.21 -21.21
N LEU A 12 -0.03 0.28 -22.09
CA LEU A 12 0.68 1.54 -21.90
C LEU A 12 -0.27 2.75 -21.84
N ALA A 13 -1.30 2.79 -22.67
CA ALA A 13 -2.30 3.85 -22.65
C ALA A 13 -3.10 3.81 -21.34
N LEU A 14 -3.49 2.61 -20.90
CA LEU A 14 -4.20 2.42 -19.64
C LEU A 14 -3.34 2.85 -18.44
N ASP A 15 -2.05 2.49 -18.44
CA ASP A 15 -1.09 2.94 -17.42
C ASP A 15 -1.00 4.46 -17.38
N PHE A 16 -0.86 5.09 -18.54
CA PHE A 16 -0.79 6.55 -18.63
C PHE A 16 -2.03 7.22 -18.00
N PHE A 17 -3.25 6.76 -18.33
CA PHE A 17 -4.48 7.32 -17.78
C PHE A 17 -4.60 7.11 -16.26
N ILE A 18 -4.24 5.92 -15.76
CA ILE A 18 -4.25 5.63 -14.32
C ILE A 18 -3.25 6.51 -13.58
N LEU A 19 -2.02 6.63 -14.09
CA LEU A 19 -0.97 7.44 -13.48
C LEU A 19 -1.29 8.93 -13.53
N LEU A 20 -1.86 9.43 -14.63
CA LEU A 20 -2.31 10.81 -14.73
C LEU A 20 -3.44 11.11 -13.75
N SER A 21 -4.45 10.24 -13.66
CA SER A 21 -5.54 10.37 -12.68
C SER A 21 -5.02 10.35 -11.24
N ALA A 22 -4.08 9.47 -10.95
CA ALA A 22 -3.43 9.40 -9.64
C ALA A 22 -2.67 10.70 -9.32
N CYS A 23 -1.91 11.25 -10.28
CA CYS A 23 -1.23 12.53 -10.12
C CYS A 23 -2.21 13.69 -9.89
N CYS A 24 -3.34 13.72 -10.60
CA CYS A 24 -4.39 14.73 -10.40
C CYS A 24 -5.00 14.63 -8.99
N ILE A 25 -5.29 13.42 -8.49
CA ILE A 25 -5.81 13.21 -7.13
C ILE A 25 -4.81 13.72 -6.09
N SER A 26 -3.53 13.42 -6.24
CA SER A 26 -2.50 13.87 -5.30
C SER A 26 -2.23 15.38 -5.40
N ALA A 27 -2.22 15.96 -6.59
CA ALA A 27 -2.09 17.40 -6.79
C ALA A 27 -3.26 18.15 -6.16
N PHE A 28 -4.49 17.67 -6.36
CA PHE A 28 -5.68 18.19 -5.71
C PHE A 28 -5.59 18.10 -4.19
N SER A 29 -5.13 16.97 -3.65
CA SER A 29 -4.89 16.80 -2.22
C SER A 29 -3.90 17.84 -1.67
N THR A 30 -2.81 18.05 -2.40
CA THR A 30 -1.73 18.95 -1.95
C THR A 30 -2.16 20.41 -2.06
N VAL A 31 -2.63 20.84 -3.22
CA VAL A 31 -2.95 22.23 -3.51
C VAL A 31 -4.33 22.63 -2.96
N GLY A 32 -5.32 21.76 -3.09
CA GLY A 32 -6.70 22.05 -2.70
C GLY A 32 -7.00 21.81 -1.23
N VAL A 33 -6.20 20.98 -0.54
CA VAL A 33 -6.47 20.62 0.85
C VAL A 33 -5.30 20.95 1.77
N MET A 34 -4.10 20.44 1.50
CA MET A 34 -2.96 20.53 2.41
C MET A 34 -2.44 21.97 2.57
N ILE A 35 -2.15 22.64 1.46
CA ILE A 35 -1.57 23.99 1.44
C ILE A 35 -2.52 25.02 2.07
N PRO A 36 -3.82 25.09 1.68
CA PRO A 36 -4.75 26.09 2.20
C PRO A 36 -5.00 25.96 3.71
N ASN A 37 -4.92 24.73 4.25
CA ASN A 37 -5.13 24.45 5.68
C ASN A 37 -3.83 24.52 6.51
N GLY A 38 -2.70 24.89 5.92
CA GLY A 38 -1.42 25.00 6.62
C GLY A 38 -0.85 23.67 7.09
N LEU A 39 -1.31 22.55 6.52
CA LEU A 39 -0.81 21.23 6.84
C LEU A 39 0.58 20.97 6.24
N THR A 40 1.26 20.00 6.84
CA THR A 40 2.47 19.37 6.31
C THR A 40 2.30 17.85 6.33
N SER A 41 3.23 17.13 5.72
CA SER A 41 3.25 15.67 5.70
C SER A 41 4.68 15.15 5.86
N GLY A 42 4.88 13.84 5.87
CA GLY A 42 6.19 13.23 5.66
C GLY A 42 6.66 13.38 4.21
N GLY A 43 7.81 12.79 3.91
CA GLY A 43 8.32 12.72 2.56
C GLY A 43 8.84 14.05 1.99
N ILE A 44 9.11 14.03 0.71
CA ILE A 44 9.56 15.24 -0.04
C ILE A 44 8.50 16.36 0.02
N THR A 45 7.22 16.01 0.06
CA THR A 45 6.13 16.97 0.23
C THR A 45 6.28 17.76 1.51
N GLY A 46 6.58 17.09 2.63
CA GLY A 46 6.85 17.75 3.92
C GLY A 46 8.10 18.61 3.88
N LEU A 47 9.17 18.11 3.26
CA LEU A 47 10.41 18.86 3.11
C LEU A 47 10.20 20.14 2.26
N ALA A 48 9.48 20.04 1.15
CA ALA A 48 9.13 21.18 0.32
C ALA A 48 8.29 22.21 1.09
N ARG A 49 7.34 21.75 1.90
CA ARG A 49 6.53 22.63 2.78
C ARG A 49 7.36 23.33 3.82
N ILE A 50 8.32 22.65 4.46
CA ILE A 50 9.24 23.28 5.43
C ILE A 50 10.06 24.38 4.75
N MET A 51 10.63 24.08 3.59
CA MET A 51 11.44 25.05 2.84
C MET A 51 10.62 26.24 2.33
N GLN A 52 9.36 26.02 1.91
CA GLN A 52 8.45 27.08 1.47
C GLN A 52 8.20 28.14 2.56
N LYS A 53 8.37 27.79 3.85
CA LYS A 53 8.25 28.77 4.93
C LYS A 53 9.40 29.79 4.98
N PHE A 54 10.55 29.42 4.42
CA PHE A 54 11.76 30.26 4.44
C PHE A 54 12.01 30.93 3.10
N ILE A 55 11.49 30.36 2.01
CA ILE A 55 11.74 30.82 0.65
C ILE A 55 10.37 30.97 -0.05
N ASP A 56 10.08 32.17 -0.52
CA ASP A 56 8.82 32.50 -1.21
C ASP A 56 8.88 32.03 -2.69
N ILE A 57 8.76 30.72 -2.87
CA ILE A 57 8.74 30.05 -4.18
C ILE A 57 7.52 29.14 -4.22
N ASP A 58 6.93 28.98 -5.42
CA ASP A 58 5.82 28.06 -5.67
C ASP A 58 6.16 26.64 -5.19
N PHE A 59 5.20 25.98 -4.54
CA PHE A 59 5.40 24.65 -3.99
C PHE A 59 5.82 23.63 -5.04
N SER A 60 5.23 23.70 -6.24
CA SER A 60 5.55 22.81 -7.36
C SER A 60 7.01 22.93 -7.81
N ILE A 61 7.55 24.15 -7.84
CA ILE A 61 8.96 24.40 -8.20
C ILE A 61 9.88 23.80 -7.12
N MET A 62 9.55 24.02 -5.85
CA MET A 62 10.31 23.47 -4.72
C MET A 62 10.31 21.94 -4.75
N TYR A 63 9.13 21.33 -4.94
CA TYR A 63 8.98 19.88 -5.06
C TYR A 63 9.78 19.33 -6.25
N TYR A 64 9.75 20.04 -7.40
CA TYR A 64 10.52 19.64 -8.58
C TYR A 64 12.03 19.67 -8.34
N GLY A 65 12.51 20.71 -7.64
CA GLY A 65 13.93 20.81 -7.24
C GLY A 65 14.39 19.62 -6.40
N PHE A 66 13.64 19.26 -5.37
CA PHE A 66 13.93 18.07 -4.55
C PHE A 66 13.85 16.77 -5.35
N SER A 67 12.85 16.65 -6.25
CA SER A 67 12.71 15.47 -7.10
C SER A 67 13.92 15.30 -8.03
N ILE A 68 14.48 16.37 -8.58
CA ILE A 68 15.70 16.33 -9.38
C ILE A 68 16.89 15.84 -8.56
N ILE A 69 17.05 16.34 -7.33
CA ILE A 69 18.13 15.90 -6.43
C ILE A 69 18.01 14.38 -6.17
N VAL A 70 16.81 13.88 -5.89
CA VAL A 70 16.58 12.45 -5.67
C VAL A 70 16.86 11.64 -6.94
N LEU A 71 16.44 12.13 -8.12
CA LEU A 71 16.75 11.46 -9.39
C LEU A 71 18.25 11.34 -9.64
N ILE A 72 19.03 12.38 -9.34
CA ILE A 72 20.49 12.35 -9.45
C ILE A 72 21.05 11.31 -8.48
N LEU A 73 20.60 11.28 -7.22
CA LEU A 73 21.03 10.29 -6.24
C LEU A 73 20.72 8.86 -6.71
N VAL A 74 19.51 8.61 -7.24
CA VAL A 74 19.13 7.30 -7.79
C VAL A 74 20.02 6.92 -8.98
N ALA A 75 20.28 7.86 -9.89
CA ALA A 75 21.16 7.60 -11.04
C ALA A 75 22.58 7.19 -10.61
N VAL A 76 23.13 7.87 -9.61
CA VAL A 76 24.50 7.64 -9.12
C VAL A 76 24.59 6.35 -8.30
N PHE A 77 23.64 6.10 -7.39
CA PHE A 77 23.74 5.03 -6.39
C PHE A 77 23.07 3.72 -6.78
N ILE A 78 22.01 3.74 -7.59
CA ILE A 78 21.24 2.54 -7.98
C ILE A 78 21.43 2.22 -9.47
N GLY A 79 21.44 3.23 -10.33
CA GLY A 79 21.69 3.09 -11.76
C GLY A 79 20.48 3.33 -12.66
N TRP A 80 20.72 3.34 -13.96
CA TRP A 80 19.78 3.74 -15.01
C TRP A 80 18.50 2.90 -15.11
N ARG A 81 18.55 1.64 -14.70
CA ARG A 81 17.39 0.73 -14.83
C ARG A 81 16.26 1.12 -13.89
N GLU A 82 16.58 1.50 -12.66
CA GLU A 82 15.60 1.97 -11.68
C GLU A 82 15.19 3.43 -11.95
N LEU A 83 16.14 4.25 -12.40
CA LEU A 83 15.86 5.64 -12.78
C LEU A 83 14.72 5.74 -13.80
N LYS A 84 14.69 4.89 -14.83
CA LYS A 84 13.63 4.89 -15.86
C LYS A 84 12.22 4.67 -15.28
N LYS A 85 12.10 3.89 -14.20
CA LYS A 85 10.79 3.62 -13.57
C LYS A 85 10.28 4.81 -12.76
N ILE A 86 11.20 5.64 -12.27
CA ILE A 86 10.90 6.80 -11.42
C ILE A 86 10.75 8.05 -12.29
N LEU A 87 11.52 8.17 -13.35
CA LEU A 87 11.65 9.37 -14.19
C LEU A 87 10.30 9.88 -14.71
N PHE A 88 9.42 8.97 -15.15
CA PHE A 88 8.12 9.35 -15.72
C PHE A 88 7.26 10.13 -14.71
N LEU A 89 7.09 9.59 -13.50
CA LEU A 89 6.30 10.25 -12.46
C LEU A 89 6.98 11.49 -11.88
N SER A 90 8.32 11.52 -11.87
CA SER A 90 9.09 12.68 -11.40
C SER A 90 8.99 13.90 -12.30
N ILE A 91 8.56 13.70 -13.53
CA ILE A 91 8.25 14.80 -14.47
C ILE A 91 6.75 15.09 -14.47
N LEU A 92 5.93 14.05 -14.54
CA LEU A 92 4.48 14.18 -14.66
C LEU A 92 3.85 14.85 -13.42
N TYR A 93 4.21 14.39 -12.22
CA TYR A 93 3.57 14.86 -10.99
C TYR A 93 3.86 16.35 -10.70
N PRO A 94 5.11 16.87 -10.77
CA PRO A 94 5.34 18.30 -10.59
C PRO A 94 4.68 19.17 -11.67
N ALA A 95 4.57 18.68 -12.90
CA ALA A 95 3.86 19.39 -13.96
C ALA A 95 2.36 19.52 -13.66
N VAL A 96 1.74 18.45 -13.16
CA VAL A 96 0.34 18.46 -12.71
C VAL A 96 0.18 19.38 -11.49
N LEU A 97 1.10 19.33 -10.53
CA LEU A 97 1.10 20.22 -9.37
C LEU A 97 1.13 21.68 -9.78
N PHE A 98 2.03 22.05 -10.70
CA PHE A 98 2.13 23.42 -11.21
C PHE A 98 0.83 23.90 -11.87
N LEU A 99 0.17 23.00 -12.63
CA LEU A 99 -1.13 23.32 -13.24
C LEU A 99 -2.20 23.58 -12.16
N PHE A 100 -2.27 22.74 -11.13
CA PHE A 100 -3.24 22.88 -10.04
C PHE A 100 -2.99 24.13 -9.18
N GLU A 101 -1.73 24.51 -8.95
CA GLU A 101 -1.38 25.76 -8.23
C GLU A 101 -1.94 27.02 -8.91
N ARG A 102 -2.09 26.99 -10.24
CA ARG A 102 -2.67 28.11 -11.00
C ARG A 102 -4.20 28.17 -10.94
N MET A 103 -4.86 27.10 -10.45
CA MET A 103 -6.32 27.01 -10.48
C MET A 103 -7.01 27.53 -9.20
N ASP A 104 -6.26 27.92 -8.15
CA ASP A 104 -6.75 28.36 -6.82
C ASP A 104 -7.93 27.52 -6.28
N ILE A 105 -7.79 26.21 -6.36
CA ILE A 105 -8.83 25.27 -5.91
C ILE A 105 -8.71 25.07 -4.40
N LYS A 106 -9.83 25.21 -3.68
CA LYS A 106 -9.94 24.91 -2.25
C LYS A 106 -11.11 23.95 -2.04
N LEU A 107 -10.86 22.80 -1.38
CA LEU A 107 -11.90 21.83 -1.07
C LEU A 107 -12.73 22.24 0.15
N LEU A 108 -12.07 22.76 1.17
CA LEU A 108 -12.72 23.11 2.43
C LEU A 108 -13.09 24.59 2.45
N GLU A 109 -14.33 24.91 2.74
CA GLU A 109 -14.84 26.28 2.90
C GLU A 109 -14.31 26.95 4.16
N THR A 110 -14.15 26.15 5.23
CA THR A 110 -13.61 26.60 6.52
C THR A 110 -12.32 25.84 6.85
N LYS A 111 -11.45 26.47 7.62
CA LYS A 111 -10.20 25.82 8.06
C LYS A 111 -10.50 24.77 9.15
N ASP A 112 -10.65 23.53 8.72
CA ASP A 112 -10.69 22.36 9.61
C ASP A 112 -9.45 21.49 9.36
N ILE A 113 -8.48 21.61 10.25
CA ILE A 113 -7.18 20.96 10.08
C ILE A 113 -7.30 19.44 10.21
N LEU A 114 -8.19 18.94 11.09
CA LEU A 114 -8.39 17.50 11.24
C LEU A 114 -9.03 16.89 9.99
N LEU A 115 -10.08 17.53 9.49
CA LEU A 115 -10.75 17.11 8.27
C LEU A 115 -9.78 17.14 7.09
N ALA A 116 -8.97 18.20 6.98
CA ALA A 116 -7.93 18.31 5.97
C ALA A 116 -6.90 17.17 6.09
N ALA A 117 -6.46 16.83 7.31
CA ALA A 117 -5.50 15.74 7.54
C ALA A 117 -6.05 14.38 7.07
N VAL A 118 -7.32 14.10 7.35
CA VAL A 118 -7.99 12.87 6.91
C VAL A 118 -8.07 12.80 5.38
N PHE A 119 -8.59 13.84 4.73
CA PHE A 119 -8.72 13.86 3.26
C PHE A 119 -7.36 13.84 2.55
N CYS A 120 -6.36 14.57 3.06
CA CYS A 120 -4.99 14.49 2.56
C CYS A 120 -4.45 13.06 2.62
N GLY A 121 -4.63 12.38 3.76
CA GLY A 121 -4.19 11.01 3.95
C GLY A 121 -4.86 10.06 2.95
N VAL A 122 -6.18 10.18 2.75
CA VAL A 122 -6.93 9.34 1.81
C VAL A 122 -6.48 9.59 0.37
N PHE A 123 -6.50 10.84 -0.11
CA PHE A 123 -6.18 11.13 -1.51
C PHE A 123 -4.72 10.79 -1.85
N THR A 124 -3.78 11.17 -0.98
CA THR A 124 -2.38 10.83 -1.19
C THR A 124 -2.13 9.33 -1.08
N GLY A 125 -2.85 8.63 -0.19
CA GLY A 125 -2.82 7.17 -0.08
C GLY A 125 -3.34 6.47 -1.34
N VAL A 126 -4.42 6.98 -1.95
CA VAL A 126 -4.92 6.48 -3.25
C VAL A 126 -3.86 6.66 -4.34
N TYR A 127 -3.24 7.83 -4.42
CA TYR A 127 -2.15 8.10 -5.37
C TYR A 127 -1.01 7.09 -5.22
N ILE A 128 -0.46 6.95 -4.00
CA ILE A 128 0.66 6.04 -3.72
C ILE A 128 0.26 4.59 -4.01
N GLY A 129 -0.94 4.18 -3.60
CA GLY A 129 -1.45 2.84 -3.86
C GLY A 129 -1.56 2.53 -5.35
N LEU A 130 -2.08 3.45 -6.17
CA LEU A 130 -2.22 3.28 -7.61
C LEU A 130 -0.87 3.19 -8.34
N ILE A 131 0.09 4.05 -7.99
CA ILE A 131 1.41 4.03 -8.65
C ILE A 131 2.18 2.75 -8.32
N PHE A 132 2.14 2.31 -7.05
CA PHE A 132 2.80 1.06 -6.64
C PHE A 132 2.11 -0.18 -7.19
N TRP A 133 0.77 -0.18 -7.25
CA TRP A 133 0.02 -1.26 -7.88
C TRP A 133 0.40 -1.47 -9.35
N ARG A 134 0.74 -0.39 -10.07
CA ARG A 134 1.23 -0.46 -11.46
C ARG A 134 2.75 -0.64 -11.57
N GLY A 135 3.48 -0.82 -10.46
CA GLY A 135 4.92 -1.05 -10.43
C GLY A 135 5.79 0.18 -10.71
N TYR A 136 5.19 1.37 -10.62
CA TYR A 136 5.91 2.64 -10.71
C TYR A 136 6.33 3.13 -9.33
N ALA A 137 7.24 4.11 -9.28
CA ALA A 137 7.65 4.81 -8.07
C ALA A 137 7.84 6.30 -8.37
N SER A 138 7.72 7.14 -7.35
CA SER A 138 8.02 8.57 -7.44
C SER A 138 9.48 8.84 -7.04
N ALA A 139 10.00 10.04 -7.37
CA ALA A 139 11.25 10.52 -6.78
C ALA A 139 10.97 11.06 -5.37
N GLY A 140 10.55 10.18 -4.49
CA GLY A 140 10.18 10.46 -3.11
C GLY A 140 11.23 10.01 -2.09
N THR A 141 10.88 10.11 -0.81
CA THR A 141 11.70 9.55 0.28
C THR A 141 11.81 8.03 0.21
N ASP A 142 10.89 7.35 -0.47
CA ASP A 142 10.93 5.93 -0.82
C ASP A 142 12.17 5.57 -1.66
N ALA A 143 12.52 6.40 -2.62
CA ALA A 143 13.74 6.23 -3.41
C ALA A 143 15.00 6.45 -2.56
N ILE A 144 15.01 7.44 -1.66
CA ILE A 144 16.09 7.65 -0.70
C ILE A 144 16.22 6.45 0.24
N ALA A 145 15.09 5.96 0.79
CA ALA A 145 15.07 4.78 1.65
C ALA A 145 15.64 3.54 0.94
N LYS A 146 15.38 3.39 -0.36
CA LYS A 146 15.93 2.31 -1.18
C LYS A 146 17.46 2.42 -1.34
N ILE A 147 17.97 3.65 -1.53
CA ILE A 147 19.44 3.89 -1.58
C ILE A 147 20.08 3.50 -0.25
N ILE A 148 19.52 3.98 0.87
CA ILE A 148 20.02 3.69 2.21
C ILE A 148 20.04 2.18 2.49
N LYS A 149 18.94 1.48 2.14
CA LYS A 149 18.85 0.03 2.27
C LYS A 149 19.95 -0.68 1.49
N LEU A 150 20.13 -0.33 0.21
CA LEU A 150 21.07 -1.04 -0.66
C LEU A 150 22.53 -0.77 -0.32
N LYS A 151 22.87 0.40 0.21
CA LYS A 151 24.25 0.84 0.41
C LYS A 151 24.71 0.82 1.88
N LEU A 152 23.82 1.11 2.83
CA LEU A 152 24.16 1.31 4.23
C LEU A 152 23.61 0.21 5.15
N TYR A 153 22.35 -0.19 4.97
CA TYR A 153 21.65 -1.12 5.86
C TYR A 153 20.88 -2.21 5.11
N PRO A 154 21.56 -3.18 4.46
CA PRO A 154 20.90 -4.25 3.68
C PRO A 154 19.93 -5.10 4.51
N GLN A 155 20.20 -5.26 5.80
CA GLN A 155 19.38 -6.07 6.72
C GLN A 155 18.10 -5.39 7.20
N ALA A 156 18.02 -4.04 7.09
CA ALA A 156 16.85 -3.31 7.53
C ALA A 156 15.70 -3.43 6.53
N SER A 157 14.47 -3.47 7.02
CA SER A 157 13.30 -3.40 6.14
C SER A 157 13.15 -2.00 5.54
N LEU A 158 12.76 -1.94 4.26
CA LEU A 158 12.55 -0.68 3.55
C LEU A 158 11.56 0.23 4.28
N SER A 159 10.47 -0.36 4.79
CA SER A 159 9.44 0.38 5.52
C SER A 159 9.94 1.03 6.82
N LYS A 160 10.88 0.37 7.54
CA LYS A 160 11.48 0.97 8.74
C LYS A 160 12.36 2.16 8.41
N ILE A 161 13.16 2.06 7.35
CA ILE A 161 14.02 3.18 6.90
C ILE A 161 13.16 4.36 6.46
N LEU A 162 12.12 4.09 5.67
CA LEU A 162 11.17 5.11 5.21
C LEU A 162 10.48 5.80 6.39
N LEU A 163 10.00 5.02 7.36
CA LEU A 163 9.37 5.55 8.57
C LEU A 163 10.33 6.46 9.37
N CYS A 164 11.60 6.09 9.47
CA CYS A 164 12.60 6.92 10.14
C CYS A 164 12.83 8.25 9.41
N ILE A 165 12.92 8.23 8.07
CA ILE A 165 13.10 9.44 7.26
C ILE A 165 11.88 10.36 7.43
N ASP A 166 10.68 9.81 7.27
CA ASP A 166 9.43 10.57 7.39
C ASP A 166 9.24 11.12 8.81
N ALA A 167 9.60 10.35 9.85
CA ALA A 167 9.56 10.82 11.25
C ALA A 167 10.48 12.02 11.48
N VAL A 168 11.70 12.00 10.95
CA VAL A 168 12.65 13.14 11.04
C VAL A 168 12.04 14.38 10.37
N ILE A 169 11.44 14.25 9.19
CA ILE A 169 10.80 15.37 8.49
C ILE A 169 9.60 15.90 9.28
N ILE A 170 8.77 15.02 9.85
CA ILE A 170 7.61 15.43 10.68
C ILE A 170 8.07 16.13 11.96
N ILE A 171 9.13 15.63 12.61
CA ILE A 171 9.72 16.31 13.80
C ILE A 171 10.27 17.68 13.40
N ALA A 172 10.99 17.78 12.29
CA ALA A 172 11.45 19.07 11.78
C ALA A 172 10.29 20.03 11.48
N SER A 173 9.18 19.51 10.96
CA SER A 173 7.98 20.32 10.72
C SER A 173 7.36 20.86 12.00
N ALA A 174 7.51 20.18 13.15
CA ALA A 174 7.05 20.66 14.45
C ALA A 174 7.78 21.94 14.90
N LEU A 175 9.05 22.07 14.55
CA LEU A 175 9.85 23.26 14.85
C LEU A 175 9.42 24.47 13.99
N VAL A 176 8.94 24.23 12.78
CA VAL A 176 8.59 25.29 11.80
C VAL A 176 7.11 25.68 11.88
N TYR A 177 6.22 24.71 12.00
CA TYR A 177 4.76 24.90 11.97
C TYR A 177 4.09 24.72 13.34
N GLY A 178 4.84 24.29 14.35
CA GLY A 178 4.33 24.01 15.68
C GLY A 178 3.87 22.56 15.88
N ARG A 179 3.78 22.16 17.15
CA ARG A 179 3.52 20.77 17.56
C ARG A 179 2.19 20.22 17.04
N ASN A 180 1.14 21.05 17.04
CA ASN A 180 -0.19 20.60 16.59
C ASN A 180 -0.18 20.18 15.12
N ILE A 181 0.47 20.94 14.25
CA ILE A 181 0.58 20.62 12.83
C ILE A 181 1.35 19.31 12.60
N ALA A 182 2.40 19.06 13.37
CA ALA A 182 3.14 17.80 13.30
C ALA A 182 2.28 16.59 13.76
N LEU A 183 1.43 16.76 14.78
CA LEU A 183 0.49 15.70 15.19
C LEU A 183 -0.55 15.41 14.10
N TYR A 184 -1.07 16.43 13.42
CA TYR A 184 -1.95 16.21 12.25
C TYR A 184 -1.21 15.56 11.09
N ALA A 185 0.07 15.88 10.87
CA ALA A 185 0.90 15.20 9.86
C ALA A 185 1.08 13.70 10.18
N LEU A 186 1.20 13.31 11.46
CA LEU A 186 1.22 11.91 11.87
C LEU A 186 -0.11 11.21 11.57
N ILE A 187 -1.25 11.86 11.84
CA ILE A 187 -2.58 11.32 11.49
C ILE A 187 -2.66 11.12 9.96
N THR A 188 -2.27 12.13 9.18
CA THR A 188 -2.21 12.04 7.72
C THR A 188 -1.37 10.86 7.27
N GLN A 189 -0.18 10.65 7.87
CA GLN A 189 0.74 9.57 7.51
C GLN A 189 0.15 8.18 7.79
N VAL A 190 -0.53 7.99 8.92
CA VAL A 190 -1.19 6.73 9.26
C VAL A 190 -2.32 6.42 8.27
N ILE A 191 -3.17 7.40 7.97
CA ILE A 191 -4.29 7.24 7.01
C ILE A 191 -3.75 6.95 5.61
N LEU A 192 -2.73 7.70 5.17
CA LEU A 192 -2.05 7.52 3.89
C LEU A 192 -1.53 6.07 3.74
N THR A 193 -0.80 5.57 4.76
CA THR A 193 -0.24 4.22 4.74
C THR A 193 -1.35 3.18 4.63
N LYS A 194 -2.40 3.29 5.45
CA LYS A 194 -3.52 2.33 5.40
C LYS A 194 -4.29 2.40 4.10
N THR A 195 -4.55 3.59 3.57
CA THR A 195 -5.23 3.76 2.29
C THR A 195 -4.39 3.19 1.14
N SER A 196 -3.09 3.43 1.12
CA SER A 196 -2.21 2.89 0.09
C SER A 196 -2.16 1.36 0.13
N GLU A 197 -2.09 0.74 1.31
CA GLU A 197 -2.18 -0.71 1.49
C GLU A 197 -3.52 -1.27 0.92
N ILE A 198 -4.63 -0.60 1.24
CA ILE A 198 -5.96 -1.00 0.75
C ILE A 198 -6.05 -0.92 -0.78
N VAL A 199 -5.52 0.13 -1.38
CA VAL A 199 -5.52 0.30 -2.84
C VAL A 199 -4.62 -0.72 -3.53
N MET A 200 -3.45 -1.03 -2.94
CA MET A 200 -2.51 -2.02 -3.50
C MET A 200 -3.02 -3.45 -3.40
N TYR A 201 -3.56 -3.83 -2.25
CA TYR A 201 -3.86 -5.23 -1.90
C TYR A 201 -5.35 -5.52 -1.70
N GLY A 202 -6.20 -4.49 -1.69
CA GLY A 202 -7.63 -4.58 -1.40
C GLY A 202 -7.95 -4.46 0.10
N PHE A 203 -9.25 -4.40 0.41
CA PHE A 203 -9.75 -4.13 1.77
C PHE A 203 -9.49 -5.22 2.81
N ALA A 204 -9.15 -6.43 2.37
CA ALA A 204 -8.70 -7.53 3.23
C ALA A 204 -8.01 -8.59 2.35
N SER A 205 -7.14 -9.41 2.93
CA SER A 205 -6.82 -10.69 2.31
C SER A 205 -8.15 -11.42 2.10
N LYS A 206 -8.54 -11.57 0.82
CA LYS A 206 -9.80 -12.26 0.47
C LYS A 206 -9.77 -13.74 0.84
N THR A 207 -8.64 -14.22 1.33
CA THR A 207 -8.38 -15.63 1.59
C THR A 207 -7.77 -15.81 2.97
N VAL A 208 -8.29 -16.79 3.71
CA VAL A 208 -7.73 -17.29 4.95
C VAL A 208 -7.41 -18.76 4.80
N GLN A 209 -6.36 -19.21 5.45
CA GLN A 209 -6.04 -20.62 5.61
C GLN A 209 -6.56 -21.09 6.95
N LEU A 210 -7.35 -22.14 6.94
CA LEU A 210 -7.73 -22.87 8.14
C LEU A 210 -6.87 -24.12 8.24
N ASN A 211 -6.27 -24.31 9.41
CA ASN A 211 -5.67 -25.57 9.82
C ASN A 211 -6.55 -26.15 10.93
N ILE A 212 -7.21 -27.28 10.66
CA ILE A 212 -8.15 -27.94 11.57
C ILE A 212 -7.54 -29.25 11.99
N ILE A 213 -7.34 -29.45 13.28
CA ILE A 213 -6.89 -30.70 13.86
C ILE A 213 -8.11 -31.36 14.54
N THR A 214 -8.47 -32.56 14.10
CA THR A 214 -9.70 -33.21 14.54
C THR A 214 -9.59 -34.73 14.44
N SER A 215 -10.35 -35.40 15.27
CA SER A 215 -10.58 -36.87 15.22
C SER A 215 -11.71 -37.27 14.26
N LYS A 216 -12.57 -36.27 13.87
CA LYS A 216 -13.74 -36.47 12.99
C LYS A 216 -13.53 -35.87 11.60
N ALA A 217 -12.37 -36.15 11.03
CA ALA A 217 -11.93 -35.50 9.80
C ALA A 217 -12.82 -35.80 8.59
N ASP A 218 -13.42 -36.99 8.51
CA ASP A 218 -14.26 -37.41 7.39
C ASP A 218 -15.55 -36.57 7.31
N GLU A 219 -16.27 -36.45 8.46
CA GLU A 219 -17.49 -35.65 8.51
C GLU A 219 -17.25 -34.18 8.19
N ILE A 220 -16.12 -33.62 8.65
CA ILE A 220 -15.73 -32.23 8.39
C ILE A 220 -15.32 -32.05 6.94
N SER A 221 -14.62 -33.01 6.35
CA SER A 221 -14.22 -32.99 4.95
C SER A 221 -15.44 -33.04 4.04
N ASP A 222 -16.40 -33.92 4.33
CA ASP A 222 -17.65 -34.03 3.55
C ASP A 222 -18.44 -32.71 3.59
N PHE A 223 -18.56 -32.08 4.75
CA PHE A 223 -19.18 -30.76 4.86
C PHE A 223 -18.45 -29.70 4.02
N ILE A 224 -17.10 -29.66 4.11
CA ILE A 224 -16.31 -28.65 3.39
C ILE A 224 -16.43 -28.84 1.88
N ILE A 225 -16.37 -30.08 1.39
CA ILE A 225 -16.43 -30.39 -0.03
C ILE A 225 -17.84 -30.14 -0.58
N ASN A 226 -18.87 -30.64 0.09
CA ASN A 226 -20.22 -30.65 -0.45
C ASN A 226 -21.03 -29.37 -0.17
N GLU A 227 -20.81 -28.69 0.97
CA GLU A 227 -21.59 -27.51 1.33
C GLU A 227 -20.82 -26.19 1.17
N VAL A 228 -19.50 -26.20 1.41
CA VAL A 228 -18.66 -24.98 1.24
C VAL A 228 -18.08 -24.88 -0.16
N ASP A 229 -18.03 -26.00 -0.91
CA ASP A 229 -17.48 -26.11 -2.27
C ASP A 229 -16.02 -25.62 -2.33
N ARG A 230 -15.17 -26.18 -1.42
CA ARG A 230 -13.75 -25.85 -1.31
C ARG A 230 -12.87 -27.09 -1.29
N GLY A 231 -11.73 -26.99 -2.00
CA GLY A 231 -10.69 -28.01 -1.92
C GLY A 231 -10.07 -28.06 -0.53
N ILE A 232 -9.74 -29.27 -0.09
CA ILE A 232 -9.15 -29.54 1.20
C ILE A 232 -7.97 -30.48 1.06
N THR A 233 -6.93 -30.30 1.85
CA THR A 233 -5.78 -31.20 1.94
C THR A 233 -5.74 -31.81 3.34
N SER A 234 -5.57 -33.12 3.43
CA SER A 234 -5.52 -33.85 4.69
C SER A 234 -4.11 -34.39 4.94
N PHE A 235 -3.64 -34.27 6.19
CA PHE A 235 -2.40 -34.87 6.68
C PHE A 235 -2.71 -35.75 7.88
N GLU A 236 -2.11 -36.94 7.95
CA GLU A 236 -2.12 -37.77 9.15
C GLU A 236 -1.09 -37.19 10.13
N ILE A 237 -1.53 -36.96 11.35
CA ILE A 237 -0.71 -36.43 12.43
C ILE A 237 -0.88 -37.22 13.71
N ARG A 238 0.13 -37.14 14.58
CA ARG A 238 0.08 -37.73 15.92
C ARG A 238 0.28 -36.61 16.95
N GLY A 239 -0.64 -36.54 17.94
CA GLY A 239 -0.50 -35.60 19.03
C GLY A 239 0.59 -36.08 19.99
N GLU A 240 1.71 -35.35 20.09
CA GLU A 240 2.83 -35.74 20.97
C GLU A 240 2.46 -35.86 22.43
N TYR A 241 1.57 -35.02 22.93
CA TYR A 241 1.13 -35.05 24.33
C TYR A 241 0.18 -36.19 24.61
N THR A 242 -0.75 -36.49 23.71
CA THR A 242 -1.80 -37.50 23.94
C THR A 242 -1.48 -38.83 23.30
N GLY A 243 -0.51 -38.94 22.40
CA GLY A 243 -0.19 -40.09 21.58
C GLY A 243 -1.29 -40.49 20.58
N ARG A 244 -2.37 -39.72 20.47
CA ARG A 244 -3.52 -40.00 19.59
C ARG A 244 -3.21 -39.70 18.13
N GLU A 245 -3.67 -40.58 17.26
CA GLU A 245 -3.70 -40.33 15.81
C GLU A 245 -4.89 -39.43 15.49
N MET A 246 -4.64 -38.40 14.72
CA MET A 246 -5.62 -37.40 14.30
C MET A 246 -5.33 -36.99 12.83
N ARG A 247 -6.22 -36.23 12.23
CA ARG A 247 -5.93 -35.61 10.93
C ARG A 247 -5.93 -34.10 11.03
N GLN A 248 -4.98 -33.52 10.34
CA GLN A 248 -4.95 -32.09 10.09
C GLN A 248 -5.53 -31.80 8.71
N LEU A 249 -6.59 -31.01 8.67
CA LEU A 249 -7.23 -30.56 7.46
C LEU A 249 -6.78 -29.12 7.17
N VAL A 250 -6.34 -28.88 5.94
CA VAL A 250 -5.88 -27.57 5.50
C VAL A 250 -6.75 -27.13 4.34
N LEU A 251 -7.39 -25.98 4.46
CA LEU A 251 -8.18 -25.37 3.39
C LEU A 251 -7.95 -23.88 3.27
N LEU A 252 -8.14 -23.37 2.04
CA LEU A 252 -8.12 -21.98 1.73
C LEU A 252 -9.53 -21.53 1.38
N CYS A 253 -10.04 -20.53 2.11
CA CYS A 253 -11.41 -20.05 1.94
C CYS A 253 -11.54 -18.56 2.24
N SER A 254 -12.70 -17.98 1.95
CA SER A 254 -12.99 -16.60 2.35
C SER A 254 -13.23 -16.49 3.87
N PRO A 255 -13.09 -15.30 4.47
CA PRO A 255 -13.40 -15.07 5.88
C PRO A 255 -14.85 -15.43 6.28
N ARG A 256 -15.80 -15.32 5.32
CA ARG A 256 -17.20 -15.72 5.55
C ARG A 256 -17.32 -17.23 5.64
N GLU A 257 -16.74 -17.96 4.70
CA GLU A 257 -16.71 -19.43 4.69
C GLU A 257 -15.99 -19.97 5.93
N SER A 258 -14.89 -19.33 6.34
CA SER A 258 -14.18 -19.72 7.56
C SER A 258 -15.06 -19.65 8.81
N THR A 259 -15.97 -18.67 8.88
CA THR A 259 -16.92 -18.54 9.98
C THR A 259 -17.97 -19.67 9.93
N GLN A 260 -18.42 -20.02 8.73
CA GLN A 260 -19.35 -21.13 8.51
C GLN A 260 -18.73 -22.46 8.92
N VAL A 261 -17.49 -22.74 8.47
CA VAL A 261 -16.74 -23.94 8.83
C VAL A 261 -16.54 -24.04 10.34
N ARG A 262 -16.14 -22.96 11.00
CA ARG A 262 -15.95 -22.96 12.47
C ARG A 262 -17.24 -23.24 13.25
N LYS A 263 -18.39 -22.70 12.80
CA LYS A 263 -19.69 -22.98 13.41
C LYS A 263 -20.03 -24.47 13.30
N LYS A 264 -19.89 -25.04 12.10
CA LYS A 264 -20.18 -26.45 11.87
C LYS A 264 -19.22 -27.37 12.61
N LEU A 265 -17.94 -26.99 12.66
CA LEU A 265 -16.94 -27.72 13.43
C LEU A 265 -17.28 -27.81 14.91
N ALA A 266 -17.77 -26.74 15.54
CA ALA A 266 -18.20 -26.71 16.92
C ALA A 266 -19.40 -27.67 17.19
N GLU A 267 -20.22 -27.92 16.16
CA GLU A 267 -21.33 -28.90 16.25
C GLU A 267 -20.84 -30.35 16.12
N ILE A 268 -19.84 -30.59 15.24
CA ILE A 268 -19.35 -31.95 14.94
C ILE A 268 -18.33 -32.42 15.99
N ASP A 269 -17.33 -31.59 16.30
CA ASP A 269 -16.20 -31.94 17.17
C ASP A 269 -15.82 -30.76 18.07
N HIS A 270 -16.26 -30.83 19.33
CA HIS A 270 -16.01 -29.78 20.33
C HIS A 270 -14.54 -29.70 20.75
N ASP A 271 -13.78 -30.80 20.57
CA ASP A 271 -12.37 -30.90 20.95
C ASP A 271 -11.42 -30.56 19.79
N ALA A 272 -11.97 -30.21 18.62
CA ALA A 272 -11.18 -29.83 17.47
C ALA A 272 -10.40 -28.52 17.69
N PHE A 273 -9.16 -28.51 17.25
CA PHE A 273 -8.31 -27.31 17.29
C PHE A 273 -8.26 -26.64 15.92
N VAL A 274 -8.54 -25.33 15.85
CA VAL A 274 -8.57 -24.56 14.60
C VAL A 274 -7.67 -23.35 14.68
N THR A 275 -6.73 -23.26 13.74
CA THR A 275 -5.93 -22.05 13.51
C THR A 275 -6.38 -21.38 12.23
N VAL A 276 -6.63 -20.05 12.29
CA VAL A 276 -6.98 -19.23 11.12
C VAL A 276 -5.85 -18.25 10.85
N THR A 277 -5.22 -18.39 9.69
CA THR A 277 -4.12 -17.53 9.25
C THR A 277 -4.56 -16.73 8.04
N ARG A 278 -4.28 -15.43 8.01
CA ARG A 278 -4.50 -14.61 6.82
C ARG A 278 -3.43 -14.92 5.78
N VAL A 279 -3.87 -15.16 4.56
CA VAL A 279 -2.99 -15.43 3.41
C VAL A 279 -2.95 -14.19 2.55
N GLU A 280 -1.78 -13.66 2.31
CA GLU A 280 -1.62 -12.44 1.50
C GLU A 280 -1.96 -12.70 0.04
N THR A 281 -1.45 -13.80 -0.52
CA THR A 281 -1.64 -14.14 -1.94
C THR A 281 -1.69 -15.64 -2.12
N VAL A 282 -2.60 -16.11 -2.98
CA VAL A 282 -2.70 -17.51 -3.39
C VAL A 282 -2.66 -17.57 -4.92
N TRP A 283 -1.80 -18.42 -5.44
CA TRP A 283 -1.64 -18.68 -6.87
C TRP A 283 -2.08 -20.12 -7.15
N GLY A 284 -2.94 -20.32 -8.13
CA GLY A 284 -3.40 -21.65 -8.50
C GLY A 284 -4.77 -21.67 -9.17
N ALA A 285 -5.18 -22.86 -9.60
CA ALA A 285 -6.52 -23.09 -10.11
C ALA A 285 -7.51 -23.20 -8.94
N GLY A 286 -8.25 -22.15 -8.66
CA GLY A 286 -9.25 -22.16 -7.60
C GLY A 286 -10.08 -20.88 -7.56
N ARG A 287 -11.25 -20.96 -6.93
CA ARG A 287 -12.18 -19.83 -6.82
C ARG A 287 -11.59 -18.73 -5.93
N GLY A 288 -11.24 -17.58 -6.53
CA GLY A 288 -10.68 -16.43 -5.83
C GLY A 288 -9.15 -16.47 -5.69
N PHE A 289 -8.45 -17.34 -6.38
CA PHE A 289 -7.00 -17.42 -6.46
C PHE A 289 -6.48 -16.67 -7.70
N ASN A 290 -5.22 -16.26 -7.65
CA ASN A 290 -4.55 -15.64 -8.77
C ASN A 290 -4.08 -16.72 -9.78
N ASP A 291 -4.16 -16.41 -11.06
CA ASP A 291 -3.74 -17.33 -12.12
C ASP A 291 -2.20 -17.38 -12.23
N ILE A 292 -1.59 -18.57 -12.13
CA ILE A 292 -0.12 -18.76 -12.17
C ILE A 292 0.50 -18.25 -13.50
N GLY A 293 -0.29 -18.19 -14.58
CA GLY A 293 0.17 -17.80 -15.91
C GLY A 293 -0.08 -16.36 -16.34
N LYS A 294 -0.63 -15.52 -15.43
CA LYS A 294 -0.93 -14.11 -15.72
C LYS A 294 -0.15 -13.20 -14.75
N GLU A 295 1.12 -12.95 -15.07
CA GLU A 295 1.90 -11.79 -14.61
C GLU A 295 1.81 -10.65 -15.62
#